data_d5586fbb43672edf61fb64ebf9faeac7
#
_entry.id   d5586fbb43672edf61fb64ebf9faeac7
#
_cell.length_a   1.000
_cell.length_b   1.000
_cell.length_c   1.000
_cell.angle_alpha   90.00
_cell.angle_beta   90.00
_cell.angle_gamma   90.00
#
_symmetry.space_group_name_H-M   'P 1'
#
loop_
_entity.id
_entity.type
_entity.pdbx_description
1 polymer ?
#
loop_
_entity_poly.entity_id
_entity_poly.type
_entity_poly.pdbx_seq_one_letter_code
_entity_poly.pdbx_strand_id
1 'polypeptide(L)'
;MKDYATGIQHVGIPTKDMDATKKFYEDLGFEVAFETVNDEARVCFLKMHNLVMEVYESEDAAGKIGAIEHVAIDVTDIEQVYKEICDKNMNTLQDEIHFLPFWDNGVRFFTIKGPNEEKIEFSQFL
;
A
#
# COMPACT_ATOMS: atom_id res chain seq x y z
N MET A 1 4.97 14.27 -23.88
CA MET A 1 4.72 13.36 -22.74
C MET A 1 3.81 14.00 -21.70
N LYS A 2 4.20 15.12 -21.13
CA LYS A 2 3.45 15.80 -20.06
C LYS A 2 1.98 16.09 -20.40
N ASP A 3 1.71 16.50 -21.65
CA ASP A 3 0.35 16.85 -22.10
C ASP A 3 -0.59 15.63 -22.24
N TYR A 4 -0.03 14.44 -22.24
CA TYR A 4 -0.79 13.18 -22.39
C TYR A 4 -0.81 12.34 -21.11
N ALA A 5 0.06 12.63 -20.14
CA ALA A 5 0.10 11.92 -18.86
C ALA A 5 -0.93 12.52 -17.89
N THR A 6 -1.77 11.69 -17.30
CA THR A 6 -2.83 12.14 -16.38
C THR A 6 -2.55 11.80 -14.92
N GLY A 7 -1.46 11.04 -14.66
CA GLY A 7 -1.06 10.65 -13.32
C GLY A 7 -0.75 9.16 -13.20
N ILE A 8 -0.74 8.66 -11.98
CA ILE A 8 -0.53 7.23 -11.70
C ILE A 8 -1.84 6.49 -11.95
N GLN A 9 -1.78 5.40 -12.74
CA GLN A 9 -2.94 4.53 -12.95
C GLN A 9 -3.02 3.46 -11.86
N HIS A 10 -1.90 2.75 -11.60
CA HIS A 10 -1.82 1.73 -10.56
C HIS A 10 -0.37 1.51 -10.13
N VAL A 11 -0.19 0.80 -9.00
CA VAL A 11 1.09 0.28 -8.54
C VAL A 11 1.05 -1.24 -8.63
N GLY A 12 2.01 -1.85 -9.32
CA GLY A 12 2.08 -3.29 -9.52
C GLY A 12 2.91 -3.99 -8.43
N ILE A 13 2.35 -5.04 -7.84
CA ILE A 13 3.02 -5.87 -6.82
C ILE A 13 2.92 -7.33 -7.22
N PRO A 14 4.04 -7.97 -7.61
CA PRO A 14 4.07 -9.42 -7.80
C PRO A 14 3.97 -10.13 -6.44
N THR A 15 3.26 -11.24 -6.40
CA THR A 15 3.11 -12.02 -5.17
C THR A 15 3.21 -13.52 -5.45
N LYS A 16 3.66 -14.27 -4.44
CA LYS A 16 3.58 -15.73 -4.39
C LYS A 16 2.36 -16.21 -3.60
N ASP A 17 1.63 -15.29 -2.95
CA ASP A 17 0.45 -15.61 -2.15
C ASP A 17 -0.65 -14.55 -2.39
N MET A 18 -1.49 -14.82 -3.38
CA MET A 18 -2.59 -13.92 -3.76
C MET A 18 -3.60 -13.74 -2.62
N ASP A 19 -3.98 -14.83 -1.96
CA ASP A 19 -5.03 -14.76 -0.92
C ASP A 19 -4.56 -13.96 0.29
N ALA A 20 -3.32 -14.15 0.75
CA ALA A 20 -2.75 -13.35 1.84
C ALA A 20 -2.64 -11.87 1.46
N THR A 21 -2.24 -11.58 0.24
CA THR A 21 -2.09 -10.20 -0.24
C THR A 21 -3.44 -9.50 -0.36
N LYS A 22 -4.44 -10.16 -0.94
CA LYS A 22 -5.81 -9.62 -1.01
C LYS A 22 -6.33 -9.30 0.39
N LYS A 23 -6.21 -10.27 1.32
CA LYS A 23 -6.67 -10.08 2.69
C LYS A 23 -6.00 -8.87 3.35
N PHE A 24 -4.69 -8.72 3.18
CA PHE A 24 -3.95 -7.57 3.74
C PHE A 24 -4.54 -6.24 3.27
N TYR A 25 -4.73 -6.06 1.97
CA TYR A 25 -5.27 -4.81 1.42
C TYR A 25 -6.75 -4.63 1.76
N GLU A 26 -7.56 -5.68 1.77
CA GLU A 26 -8.95 -5.61 2.21
C GLU A 26 -9.06 -5.20 3.68
N ASP A 27 -8.18 -5.70 4.55
CA ASP A 27 -8.12 -5.30 5.97
C ASP A 27 -7.74 -3.82 6.15
N LEU A 28 -7.01 -3.23 5.19
CA LEU A 28 -6.75 -1.78 5.16
C LEU A 28 -7.93 -0.95 4.65
N GLY A 29 -8.92 -1.57 4.01
CA GLY A 29 -10.08 -0.88 3.46
C GLY A 29 -10.12 -0.82 1.94
N PHE A 30 -9.22 -1.51 1.24
CA PHE A 30 -9.30 -1.66 -0.20
C PHE A 30 -10.45 -2.59 -0.59
N GLU A 31 -11.02 -2.35 -1.75
CA GLU A 31 -12.05 -3.20 -2.35
C GLU A 31 -11.53 -3.76 -3.67
N VAL A 32 -11.95 -4.99 -4.00
CA VAL A 32 -11.65 -5.59 -5.30
C VAL A 32 -12.38 -4.82 -6.39
N ALA A 33 -11.63 -4.16 -7.28
CA ALA A 33 -12.18 -3.43 -8.43
C ALA A 33 -12.30 -4.33 -9.66
N PHE A 34 -11.36 -5.27 -9.82
CA PHE A 34 -11.33 -6.18 -10.96
C PHE A 34 -10.44 -7.38 -10.64
N GLU A 35 -10.89 -8.58 -10.98
CA GLU A 35 -10.11 -9.80 -10.91
C GLU A 35 -10.16 -10.55 -12.24
N THR A 36 -9.04 -11.15 -12.60
CA THR A 36 -8.95 -11.99 -13.80
C THR A 36 -7.81 -13.00 -13.68
N VAL A 37 -7.65 -13.80 -14.71
CA VAL A 37 -6.53 -14.72 -14.88
C VAL A 37 -5.87 -14.40 -16.22
N ASN A 38 -4.56 -14.25 -16.19
CA ASN A 38 -3.72 -14.02 -17.37
C ASN A 38 -2.64 -15.10 -17.41
N ASP A 39 -2.62 -15.94 -18.46
CA ASP A 39 -1.66 -17.04 -18.59
C ASP A 39 -1.56 -17.91 -17.32
N GLU A 40 -2.71 -18.34 -16.79
CA GLU A 40 -2.85 -19.15 -15.57
C GLU A 40 -2.49 -18.42 -14.26
N ALA A 41 -1.98 -17.20 -14.31
CA ALA A 41 -1.69 -16.38 -13.14
C ALA A 41 -2.90 -15.51 -12.76
N ARG A 42 -3.26 -15.51 -11.50
CA ARG A 42 -4.32 -14.63 -10.98
C ARG A 42 -3.85 -13.20 -10.95
N VAL A 43 -4.73 -12.27 -11.31
CA VAL A 43 -4.50 -10.83 -11.25
C VAL A 43 -5.69 -10.18 -10.52
N CYS A 44 -5.39 -9.33 -9.55
CA CYS A 44 -6.41 -8.62 -8.76
C CYS A 44 -6.06 -7.14 -8.64
N PHE A 45 -6.99 -6.29 -9.05
CA PHE A 45 -6.91 -4.85 -8.83
C PHE A 45 -7.70 -4.49 -7.58
N LEU A 46 -7.01 -3.97 -6.59
CA LEU A 46 -7.55 -3.53 -5.31
C LEU A 46 -7.52 -2.01 -5.26
N LYS A 47 -8.63 -1.39 -4.88
CA LYS A 47 -8.78 0.06 -4.97
C LYS A 47 -9.26 0.65 -3.65
N MET A 48 -8.65 1.78 -3.27
CA MET A 48 -9.11 2.67 -2.20
C MET A 48 -8.99 4.11 -2.69
N HIS A 49 -10.12 4.81 -2.88
CA HIS A 49 -10.18 6.14 -3.50
C HIS A 49 -9.47 6.15 -4.86
N ASN A 50 -8.43 6.96 -5.03
CA ASN A 50 -7.65 7.05 -6.27
C ASN A 50 -6.40 6.14 -6.29
N LEU A 51 -6.16 5.39 -5.22
CA LEU A 51 -5.05 4.44 -5.16
C LEU A 51 -5.51 3.07 -5.63
N VAL A 52 -4.84 2.54 -6.65
CA VAL A 52 -5.08 1.21 -7.21
C VAL A 52 -3.80 0.39 -7.13
N MET A 53 -3.90 -0.78 -6.50
CA MET A 53 -2.83 -1.77 -6.44
C MET A 53 -3.18 -2.92 -7.39
N GLU A 54 -2.31 -3.20 -8.36
CA GLU A 54 -2.41 -4.41 -9.18
C GLU A 54 -1.56 -5.50 -8.54
N VAL A 55 -2.21 -6.51 -8.00
CA VAL A 55 -1.52 -7.68 -7.44
C VAL A 55 -1.60 -8.81 -8.45
N TYR A 56 -0.48 -9.44 -8.78
CA TYR A 56 -0.45 -10.54 -9.73
C TYR A 56 0.49 -11.65 -9.27
N GLU A 57 0.08 -12.89 -9.52
CA GLU A 57 0.89 -14.07 -9.18
C GLU A 57 2.11 -14.16 -10.08
N SER A 58 3.28 -14.39 -9.47
CA SER A 58 4.53 -14.56 -10.18
C SER A 58 5.50 -15.42 -9.38
N GLU A 59 6.08 -16.43 -10.01
CA GLU A 59 7.17 -17.22 -9.44
C GLU A 59 8.43 -16.37 -9.18
N ASP A 60 8.58 -15.26 -9.94
CA ASP A 60 9.71 -14.35 -9.82
C ASP A 60 9.47 -13.22 -8.79
N ALA A 61 8.38 -13.27 -8.03
CA ALA A 61 8.12 -12.29 -6.98
C ALA A 61 9.28 -12.25 -5.99
N ALA A 62 9.89 -11.06 -5.83
CA ALA A 62 11.09 -10.91 -5.02
C ALA A 62 10.82 -11.14 -3.52
N GLY A 63 9.62 -10.82 -3.03
CA GLY A 63 9.27 -10.93 -1.61
C GLY A 63 10.10 -10.02 -0.72
N LYS A 64 10.59 -8.90 -1.26
CA LYS A 64 11.41 -7.89 -0.56
C LYS A 64 11.27 -6.54 -1.25
N ILE A 65 11.61 -5.47 -0.54
CA ILE A 65 11.65 -4.13 -1.13
C ILE A 65 12.74 -4.05 -2.21
N GLY A 66 12.49 -3.20 -3.21
CA GLY A 66 13.41 -2.97 -4.33
C GLY A 66 13.71 -1.48 -4.49
N ALA A 67 13.85 -1.03 -5.74
CA ALA A 67 14.13 0.38 -6.05
C ALA A 67 13.03 1.32 -5.55
N ILE A 68 11.77 0.89 -5.60
CA ILE A 68 10.65 1.55 -4.93
C ILE A 68 10.50 0.87 -3.56
N GLU A 69 10.65 1.65 -2.48
CA GLU A 69 10.67 1.11 -1.13
C GLU A 69 9.30 1.14 -0.47
N HIS A 70 8.51 2.20 -0.70
CA HIS A 70 7.20 2.33 -0.07
C HIS A 70 6.19 3.06 -0.97
N VAL A 71 4.92 2.87 -0.63
CA VAL A 71 3.80 3.66 -1.10
C VAL A 71 3.27 4.44 0.10
N ALA A 72 3.12 5.76 -0.03
CA ALA A 72 2.55 6.58 1.03
C ALA A 72 1.06 6.84 0.74
N ILE A 73 0.23 6.55 1.74
CA ILE A 73 -1.21 6.83 1.74
C ILE A 73 -1.43 8.12 2.52
N ASP A 74 -1.98 9.13 1.85
CA ASP A 74 -2.35 10.38 2.48
C ASP A 74 -3.55 10.19 3.39
N VAL A 75 -3.45 10.67 4.64
CA VAL A 75 -4.52 10.54 5.64
C VAL A 75 -4.79 11.89 6.32
N THR A 76 -6.00 12.04 6.82
CA THR A 76 -6.42 13.29 7.48
C THR A 76 -6.35 13.24 9.00
N ASP A 77 -6.20 12.03 9.58
CA ASP A 77 -6.09 11.83 11.04
C ASP A 77 -5.15 10.63 11.31
N ILE A 78 -3.86 10.93 11.46
CA ILE A 78 -2.82 9.92 11.64
C ILE A 78 -2.98 9.16 12.97
N GLU A 79 -3.49 9.80 14.02
CA GLU A 79 -3.70 9.17 15.32
C GLU A 79 -4.80 8.11 15.24
N GLN A 80 -5.90 8.43 14.56
CA GLN A 80 -7.01 7.50 14.38
C GLN A 80 -6.58 6.32 13.50
N VAL A 81 -5.86 6.58 12.40
CA VAL A 81 -5.34 5.52 11.53
C VAL A 81 -4.38 4.62 12.28
N TYR A 82 -3.46 5.19 13.07
CA TYR A 82 -2.52 4.42 13.88
C TYR A 82 -3.26 3.48 14.84
N LYS A 83 -4.27 4.01 15.53
CA LYS A 83 -5.10 3.20 16.43
C LYS A 83 -5.78 2.04 15.71
N GLU A 84 -6.40 2.30 14.56
CA GLU A 84 -7.08 1.26 13.77
C GLU A 84 -6.11 0.16 13.29
N ILE A 85 -4.93 0.55 12.84
CA ILE A 85 -3.89 -0.39 12.40
C ILE A 85 -3.40 -1.25 13.56
N CYS A 86 -3.20 -0.66 14.74
CA CYS A 86 -2.80 -1.40 15.94
C CYS A 86 -3.92 -2.35 16.41
N ASP A 87 -5.16 -1.91 16.42
CA ASP A 87 -6.32 -2.72 16.81
C ASP A 87 -6.50 -3.95 15.89
N LYS A 88 -6.09 -3.84 14.63
CA LYS A 88 -6.09 -4.93 13.65
C LYS A 88 -4.83 -5.81 13.69
N ASN A 89 -3.90 -5.54 14.59
CA ASN A 89 -2.62 -6.23 14.70
C ASN A 89 -1.77 -6.17 13.40
N MET A 90 -1.89 -5.09 12.64
CA MET A 90 -1.18 -4.90 11.38
C MET A 90 0.14 -4.13 11.54
N ASN A 91 0.41 -3.54 12.70
CA ASN A 91 1.68 -2.85 12.98
C ASN A 91 2.77 -3.84 13.40
N THR A 92 3.12 -4.75 12.50
CA THR A 92 4.11 -5.82 12.78
C THR A 92 5.54 -5.30 12.89
N LEU A 93 5.83 -4.11 12.36
CA LEU A 93 7.11 -3.42 12.54
C LEU A 93 7.24 -2.75 13.91
N GLN A 94 6.14 -2.67 14.67
CA GLN A 94 6.08 -1.94 15.94
C GLN A 94 6.56 -0.49 15.79
N ASP A 95 6.22 0.12 14.65
CA ASP A 95 6.57 1.50 14.36
C ASP A 95 5.74 2.47 15.22
N GLU A 96 6.25 3.69 15.38
CA GLU A 96 5.59 4.78 16.10
C GLU A 96 5.28 5.91 15.13
N ILE A 97 4.43 6.85 15.53
CA ILE A 97 4.18 8.06 14.74
C ILE A 97 5.40 8.97 14.82
N HIS A 98 6.00 9.24 13.67
CA HIS A 98 7.16 10.13 13.50
C HIS A 98 6.72 11.52 13.04
N PHE A 99 7.59 12.49 13.23
CA PHE A 99 7.45 13.85 12.70
C PHE A 99 8.70 14.22 11.90
N LEU A 100 8.49 14.88 10.74
CA LEU A 100 9.54 15.53 9.97
C LEU A 100 9.09 16.94 9.58
N PRO A 101 10.01 17.93 9.59
CA PRO A 101 9.69 19.34 9.27
C PRO A 101 9.63 19.57 7.75
N PHE A 102 8.94 18.70 7.02
CA PHE A 102 8.77 18.79 5.57
C PHE A 102 7.54 19.62 5.24
N TRP A 103 7.52 20.21 4.05
CA TRP A 103 6.45 21.06 3.55
C TRP A 103 6.26 22.32 4.43
N ASP A 104 5.07 22.90 4.44
CA ASP A 104 4.82 24.16 5.13
C ASP A 104 4.85 24.02 6.67
N ASN A 105 4.26 22.97 7.20
CA ASN A 105 4.07 22.82 8.65
C ASN A 105 4.57 21.47 9.20
N GLY A 106 5.23 20.66 8.37
CA GLY A 106 5.67 19.33 8.74
C GLY A 106 4.73 18.22 8.29
N VAL A 107 5.17 16.99 8.51
CA VAL A 107 4.37 15.79 8.28
C VAL A 107 4.49 14.86 9.49
N ARG A 108 3.44 14.07 9.73
CA ARG A 108 3.47 12.96 10.69
C ARG A 108 3.16 11.68 9.94
N PHE A 109 3.91 10.62 10.24
CA PHE A 109 3.78 9.36 9.49
C PHE A 109 4.20 8.16 10.34
N PHE A 110 3.75 6.98 9.91
CA PHE A 110 4.26 5.68 10.37
C PHE A 110 4.16 4.66 9.23
N THR A 111 4.88 3.55 9.36
CA THR A 111 5.01 2.56 8.30
C THR A 111 4.64 1.17 8.79
N ILE A 112 3.94 0.41 7.96
CA ILE A 112 3.67 -1.01 8.16
C ILE A 112 4.26 -1.82 7.02
N LYS A 113 4.28 -3.14 7.19
CA LYS A 113 4.81 -4.07 6.19
C LYS A 113 3.70 -5.02 5.73
N GLY A 114 3.58 -5.17 4.43
CA GLY A 114 2.68 -6.13 3.81
C GLY A 114 3.31 -7.52 3.65
N PRO A 115 2.54 -8.51 3.16
CA PRO A 115 2.98 -9.90 3.06
C PRO A 115 4.10 -10.13 2.03
N ASN A 116 4.32 -9.20 1.11
CA ASN A 116 5.39 -9.28 0.11
C ASN A 116 6.61 -8.42 0.50
N GLU A 117 6.74 -8.08 1.78
CA GLU A 117 7.73 -7.15 2.33
C GLU A 117 7.58 -5.71 1.82
N GLU A 118 6.51 -5.41 1.07
CA GLU A 118 6.19 -4.05 0.67
C GLU A 118 5.92 -3.16 1.89
N LYS A 119 6.40 -1.94 1.86
CA LYS A 119 6.13 -0.96 2.90
C LYS A 119 4.98 -0.05 2.50
N ILE A 120 4.06 0.12 3.43
CA ILE A 120 2.95 1.07 3.31
C ILE A 120 3.13 2.12 4.40
N GLU A 121 3.34 3.35 3.98
CA GLU A 121 3.42 4.51 4.86
C GLU A 121 2.04 5.17 4.94
N PHE A 122 1.61 5.55 6.12
CA PHE A 122 0.49 6.47 6.31
C PHE A 122 1.07 7.81 6.70
N SER A 123 0.69 8.87 6.00
CA SER A 123 1.31 10.18 6.12
C SER A 123 0.26 11.29 6.14
N GLN A 124 0.39 12.23 7.07
CA GLN A 124 -0.50 13.37 7.20
C GLN A 124 0.30 14.66 7.09
N PHE A 125 -0.09 15.53 6.15
CA PHE A 125 0.38 16.92 6.13
C PHE A 125 -0.22 17.71 7.30
N LEU A 126 0.60 18.52 7.98
CA LEU A 126 0.16 19.38 9.08
C LEU A 126 -0.16 20.80 8.62
#